data_68c3cc70f85fce8d0b5cf29184dfdbc9
#
_entry.id   68c3cc70f85fce8d0b5cf29184dfdbc9
#
_cell.length_a   1.000
_cell.length_b   1.000
_cell.length_c   1.000
_cell.angle_alpha   90.00
_cell.angle_beta   90.00
_cell.angle_gamma   90.00
#
_symmetry.space_group_name_H-M   'P 1'
#
loop_
_entity.id
_entity.type
_entity.pdbx_description
1 polymer ?
#
loop_
_entity_poly.entity_id
_entity_poly.type
_entity_poly.pdbx_seq_one_letter_code
_entity_poly.pdbx_strand_id
1 'polypeptide(L)'
;MLKSWCGVLLVTLCLSACSPPLDVPASLRLAQVSSGWFDAGLDNLGRNKIVPTVSFRIENTTAATLQYLQLNAVFRRQNEREEWGNAFVRAVGTEGLEAGGATELLRLESGRGYTGEQSRTEMLEHRDFVDVTMDLFVKHRGDQWIRLDSVDVTRQLLTQ
;
A
#
# COMPACT_ATOMS: atom_id res chain seq x y z
N MET A 1 -61.77 -43.54 -8.05
CA MET A 1 -61.14 -42.75 -6.95
C MET A 1 -59.67 -42.51 -7.32
N LEU A 2 -59.37 -41.39 -7.97
CA LEU A 2 -57.97 -40.97 -8.30
C LEU A 2 -57.59 -39.94 -7.29
N LYS A 3 -56.54 -40.25 -6.45
CA LYS A 3 -55.90 -39.28 -5.56
C LYS A 3 -54.78 -38.61 -6.32
N SER A 4 -54.98 -37.32 -6.68
CA SER A 4 -53.99 -36.46 -7.26
C SER A 4 -53.05 -35.98 -6.13
N TRP A 5 -51.78 -36.36 -6.19
CA TRP A 5 -50.74 -35.81 -5.33
C TRP A 5 -50.07 -34.64 -6.03
N CYS A 6 -50.41 -33.43 -5.60
CA CYS A 6 -49.67 -32.21 -5.99
C CYS A 6 -48.36 -32.16 -5.21
N GLY A 7 -47.25 -32.48 -5.88
CA GLY A 7 -45.90 -32.26 -5.35
C GLY A 7 -45.52 -30.79 -5.49
N VAL A 8 -45.46 -30.09 -4.35
CA VAL A 8 -44.93 -28.73 -4.29
C VAL A 8 -43.40 -28.79 -4.37
N LEU A 9 -42.84 -28.43 -5.52
CA LEU A 9 -41.39 -28.30 -5.74
C LEU A 9 -40.95 -26.98 -5.10
N LEU A 10 -40.33 -27.04 -3.90
CA LEU A 10 -39.75 -25.89 -3.22
C LEU A 10 -38.40 -25.55 -3.88
N VAL A 11 -38.41 -24.60 -4.80
CA VAL A 11 -37.19 -24.06 -5.40
C VAL A 11 -36.55 -23.09 -4.41
N THR A 12 -35.53 -23.58 -3.70
CA THR A 12 -34.70 -22.74 -2.81
C THR A 12 -33.79 -21.89 -3.68
N LEU A 13 -34.15 -20.62 -3.90
CA LEU A 13 -33.26 -19.63 -4.51
C LEU A 13 -32.10 -19.36 -3.53
N CYS A 14 -30.93 -19.92 -3.79
CA CYS A 14 -29.67 -19.49 -3.17
C CYS A 14 -29.33 -18.09 -3.67
N LEU A 15 -29.73 -17.06 -2.94
CA LEU A 15 -29.26 -15.70 -3.12
C LEU A 15 -27.76 -15.69 -2.73
N SER A 16 -26.89 -15.82 -3.71
CA SER A 16 -25.46 -15.55 -3.55
C SER A 16 -25.33 -14.08 -3.21
N ALA A 17 -25.27 -13.75 -1.92
CA ALA A 17 -24.99 -12.42 -1.45
C ALA A 17 -23.52 -12.12 -1.80
N CYS A 18 -23.27 -11.55 -2.98
CA CYS A 18 -22.00 -10.89 -3.25
C CYS A 18 -21.87 -9.74 -2.24
N SER A 19 -20.95 -9.86 -1.30
CA SER A 19 -20.63 -8.73 -0.42
C SER A 19 -20.16 -7.56 -1.30
N PRO A 20 -20.63 -6.34 -1.04
CA PRO A 20 -20.17 -5.18 -1.79
C PRO A 20 -18.65 -5.02 -1.65
N PRO A 21 -17.96 -4.44 -2.65
CA PRO A 21 -16.55 -4.15 -2.54
C PRO A 21 -16.27 -3.23 -1.36
N LEU A 22 -15.08 -3.36 -0.76
CA LEU A 22 -14.67 -2.54 0.37
C LEU A 22 -14.52 -1.08 -0.07
N ASP A 23 -15.17 -0.16 0.64
CA ASP A 23 -14.88 1.27 0.52
C ASP A 23 -13.56 1.55 1.24
N VAL A 24 -12.44 1.48 0.49
CA VAL A 24 -11.07 1.59 1.02
C VAL A 24 -10.86 2.91 1.78
N PRO A 25 -11.20 4.11 1.24
CA PRO A 25 -11.00 5.37 1.96
C PRO A 25 -11.79 5.49 3.26
N ALA A 26 -12.98 4.87 3.33
CA ALA A 26 -13.80 4.89 4.53
C ALA A 26 -13.41 3.80 5.55
N SER A 27 -12.71 2.77 5.10
CA SER A 27 -12.44 1.56 5.90
C SER A 27 -11.02 1.47 6.45
N LEU A 28 -10.09 2.18 5.86
CA LEU A 28 -8.67 2.10 6.18
C LEU A 28 -8.07 3.50 6.38
N ARG A 29 -7.11 3.59 7.28
CA ARG A 29 -6.36 4.82 7.54
C ARG A 29 -4.87 4.51 7.71
N LEU A 30 -4.01 5.43 7.24
CA LEU A 30 -2.59 5.42 7.57
C LEU A 30 -2.38 5.99 8.97
N ALA A 31 -1.54 5.34 9.75
CA ALA A 31 -1.12 5.78 11.06
C ALA A 31 0.40 5.68 11.21
N GLN A 32 0.98 6.49 12.09
CA GLN A 32 2.41 6.49 12.39
C GLN A 32 3.28 6.64 11.14
N VAL A 33 2.89 7.54 10.23
CA VAL A 33 3.59 7.77 8.97
C VAL A 33 4.94 8.45 9.24
N SER A 34 5.99 7.87 8.66
CA SER A 34 7.34 8.45 8.59
C SER A 34 7.88 8.27 7.20
N SER A 35 8.53 9.29 6.65
CA SER A 35 9.10 9.25 5.31
C SER A 35 10.51 9.81 5.28
N GLY A 36 11.29 9.41 4.30
CA GLY A 36 12.66 9.89 4.11
C GLY A 36 13.40 9.06 3.08
N TRP A 37 14.71 9.18 3.11
CA TRP A 37 15.61 8.51 2.18
C TRP A 37 16.46 7.49 2.92
N PHE A 38 16.37 6.25 2.49
CA PHE A 38 17.13 5.16 3.08
C PHE A 38 18.45 4.97 2.33
N ASP A 39 19.51 4.70 3.11
CA ASP A 39 20.80 4.32 2.56
C ASP A 39 20.76 2.89 2.02
N ALA A 40 20.67 2.77 0.70
CA ALA A 40 20.66 1.49 0.00
C ALA A 40 22.09 0.98 -0.32
N GLY A 41 23.11 1.53 0.34
CA GLY A 41 24.51 1.13 0.16
C GLY A 41 25.16 1.73 -1.09
N LEU A 42 25.87 0.90 -1.83
CA LEU A 42 26.52 1.28 -3.08
C LEU A 42 25.83 0.63 -4.29
N ASP A 43 25.82 1.33 -5.40
CA ASP A 43 25.41 0.74 -6.68
C ASP A 43 26.54 -0.13 -7.30
N ASN A 44 26.27 -0.70 -8.46
CA ASN A 44 27.21 -1.58 -9.16
C ASN A 44 28.50 -0.86 -9.63
N LEU A 45 28.52 0.47 -9.59
CA LEU A 45 29.67 1.31 -9.93
C LEU A 45 30.38 1.84 -8.69
N GLY A 46 29.99 1.39 -7.48
CA GLY A 46 30.57 1.84 -6.21
C GLY A 46 30.12 3.22 -5.75
N ARG A 47 29.04 3.77 -6.32
CA ARG A 47 28.49 5.08 -5.95
C ARG A 47 27.45 4.93 -4.84
N ASN A 48 27.36 5.91 -3.97
CA ASN A 48 26.32 5.97 -2.95
C ASN A 48 24.92 5.92 -3.58
N LYS A 49 24.01 5.14 -2.97
CA LYS A 49 22.62 5.02 -3.42
C LYS A 49 21.68 5.32 -2.26
N ILE A 50 20.72 6.21 -2.51
CA ILE A 50 19.61 6.49 -1.60
C ILE A 50 18.28 6.23 -2.29
N VAL A 51 17.31 5.64 -1.56
CA VAL A 51 15.99 5.31 -2.08
C VAL A 51 14.90 5.95 -1.24
N PRO A 52 13.82 6.48 -1.85
CA PRO A 52 12.71 7.01 -1.09
C PRO A 52 11.98 5.87 -0.37
N THR A 53 11.69 6.11 0.89
CA THR A 53 11.14 5.12 1.81
C THR A 53 10.03 5.75 2.64
N VAL A 54 8.92 5.03 2.80
CA VAL A 54 7.82 5.42 3.68
C VAL A 54 7.50 4.26 4.61
N SER A 55 7.39 4.55 5.90
CA SER A 55 6.97 3.60 6.92
C SER A 55 5.64 4.06 7.54
N PHE A 56 4.73 3.12 7.76
CA PHE A 56 3.41 3.41 8.31
C PHE A 56 2.75 2.13 8.84
N ARG A 57 1.62 2.30 9.54
CA ARG A 57 0.67 1.22 9.85
C ARG A 57 -0.62 1.45 9.08
N ILE A 58 -1.34 0.38 8.76
CA ILE A 58 -2.72 0.45 8.28
C ILE A 58 -3.63 0.15 9.46
N GLU A 59 -4.55 1.05 9.75
CA GLU A 59 -5.61 0.86 10.74
C GLU A 59 -6.92 0.47 10.05
N ASN A 60 -7.59 -0.54 10.57
CA ASN A 60 -8.93 -0.94 10.19
C ASN A 60 -9.95 -0.11 10.98
N THR A 61 -10.64 0.81 10.32
CA THR A 61 -11.65 1.67 10.95
C THR A 61 -13.06 1.07 10.94
N THR A 62 -13.21 -0.14 10.40
CA THR A 62 -14.52 -0.84 10.33
C THR A 62 -14.80 -1.65 11.58
N ALA A 63 -16.05 -2.10 11.71
CA ALA A 63 -16.47 -3.02 12.77
C ALA A 63 -16.25 -4.51 12.41
N ALA A 64 -15.64 -4.80 11.26
CA ALA A 64 -15.41 -6.17 10.78
C ALA A 64 -13.93 -6.45 10.60
N THR A 65 -13.54 -7.71 10.71
CA THR A 65 -12.18 -8.17 10.37
C THR A 65 -11.97 -8.10 8.86
N LEU A 66 -10.88 -7.48 8.43
CA LEU A 66 -10.48 -7.38 7.04
C LEU A 66 -9.36 -8.38 6.73
N GLN A 67 -9.49 -9.11 5.63
CA GLN A 67 -8.49 -10.10 5.17
C GLN A 67 -8.01 -9.75 3.76
N TYR A 68 -6.84 -10.27 3.40
CA TYR A 68 -6.28 -10.17 2.05
C TYR A 68 -6.11 -8.73 1.55
N LEU A 69 -5.43 -7.90 2.34
CA LEU A 69 -5.03 -6.56 1.90
C LEU A 69 -3.65 -6.61 1.22
N GLN A 70 -3.59 -6.08 0.03
CA GLN A 70 -2.37 -5.88 -0.74
C GLN A 70 -2.14 -4.38 -0.92
N LEU A 71 -0.89 -3.95 -0.81
CA LEU A 71 -0.49 -2.57 -0.98
C LEU A 71 0.47 -2.44 -2.15
N ASN A 72 0.31 -1.38 -2.90
CA ASN A 72 1.25 -0.95 -3.94
C ASN A 72 1.56 0.53 -3.73
N ALA A 73 2.81 0.81 -3.36
CA ALA A 73 3.34 2.17 -3.28
C ALA A 73 3.94 2.54 -4.63
N VAL A 74 3.46 3.61 -5.23
CA VAL A 74 3.95 4.15 -6.49
C VAL A 74 4.66 5.46 -6.20
N PHE A 75 5.96 5.50 -6.43
CA PHE A 75 6.80 6.68 -6.23
C PHE A 75 6.90 7.48 -7.52
N ARG A 76 6.67 8.79 -7.44
CA ARG A 76 6.79 9.73 -8.56
C ARG A 76 7.66 10.90 -8.16
N ARG A 77 8.51 11.35 -9.07
CA ARG A 77 9.23 12.62 -8.89
C ARG A 77 8.27 13.78 -9.08
N GLN A 78 8.43 14.82 -8.31
CA GLN A 78 7.58 16.03 -8.43
C GLN A 78 7.60 16.56 -9.87
N ASN A 79 6.43 17.00 -10.33
CA ASN A 79 6.17 17.47 -11.69
C ASN A 79 6.26 16.39 -12.80
N GLU A 80 6.45 15.12 -12.44
CA GLU A 80 6.41 14.00 -13.37
C GLU A 80 5.15 13.14 -13.14
N ARG A 81 4.49 12.73 -14.22
CA ARG A 81 3.30 11.87 -14.14
C ARG A 81 3.65 10.39 -14.13
N GLU A 82 4.82 10.07 -14.64
CA GLU A 82 5.28 8.70 -14.79
C GLU A 82 5.70 8.10 -13.44
N GLU A 83 5.47 6.81 -13.31
CA GLU A 83 6.02 6.04 -12.20
C GLU A 83 7.54 6.03 -12.30
N TRP A 84 8.19 6.48 -11.22
CA TRP A 84 9.64 6.38 -11.11
C TRP A 84 10.09 5.08 -10.44
N GLY A 85 9.32 4.57 -9.49
CA GLY A 85 9.57 3.30 -8.83
C GLY A 85 8.35 2.84 -8.06
N ASN A 86 8.36 1.59 -7.62
CA ASN A 86 7.27 1.04 -6.82
C ASN A 86 7.77 0.06 -5.76
N ALA A 87 6.87 -0.25 -4.82
CA ALA A 87 7.03 -1.30 -3.84
C ALA A 87 5.67 -1.97 -3.60
N PHE A 88 5.68 -3.29 -3.56
CA PHE A 88 4.49 -4.11 -3.35
C PHE A 88 4.64 -4.94 -2.08
N VAL A 89 3.57 -5.02 -1.27
CA VAL A 89 3.53 -5.89 -0.10
C VAL A 89 2.12 -6.45 0.13
N ARG A 90 2.05 -7.68 0.64
CA ARG A 90 0.84 -8.21 1.24
C ARG A 90 0.82 -7.76 2.70
N ALA A 91 -0.04 -6.80 3.03
CA ALA A 91 -0.11 -6.22 4.37
C ALA A 91 -0.91 -7.09 5.35
N VAL A 92 -1.94 -7.79 4.84
CA VAL A 92 -2.80 -8.68 5.64
C VAL A 92 -3.12 -9.93 4.83
N GLY A 93 -2.94 -11.08 5.43
CA GLY A 93 -3.23 -12.39 4.84
C GLY A 93 -4.57 -12.97 5.32
N THR A 94 -4.56 -14.28 5.59
CA THR A 94 -5.72 -15.04 6.09
C THR A 94 -5.99 -14.81 7.56
N GLU A 95 -4.98 -14.40 8.34
CA GLU A 95 -5.07 -14.07 9.76
C GLU A 95 -6.03 -12.91 10.02
N GLY A 96 -6.11 -11.99 9.05
CA GLY A 96 -6.99 -10.84 9.13
C GLY A 96 -6.46 -9.70 10.01
N LEU A 97 -7.02 -8.51 9.78
CA LEU A 97 -6.84 -7.32 10.61
C LEU A 97 -8.15 -7.06 11.33
N GLU A 98 -8.15 -7.22 12.64
CA GLU A 98 -9.35 -7.09 13.46
C GLU A 98 -9.97 -5.68 13.39
N ALA A 99 -11.24 -5.58 13.77
CA ALA A 99 -11.94 -4.31 13.91
C ALA A 99 -11.19 -3.37 14.86
N GLY A 100 -10.88 -2.15 14.42
CA GLY A 100 -10.11 -1.18 15.18
C GLY A 100 -8.62 -1.53 15.36
N GLY A 101 -8.15 -2.65 14.78
CA GLY A 101 -6.75 -3.07 14.85
C GLY A 101 -5.86 -2.35 13.84
N ALA A 102 -4.56 -2.47 14.04
CA ALA A 102 -3.52 -1.94 13.14
C ALA A 102 -2.53 -3.04 12.74
N THR A 103 -1.97 -2.92 11.56
CA THR A 103 -0.87 -3.81 11.12
C THR A 103 0.39 -3.57 11.95
N GLU A 104 1.36 -4.47 11.85
CA GLU A 104 2.73 -4.14 12.19
C GLU A 104 3.22 -2.96 11.34
N LEU A 105 4.37 -2.37 11.75
CA LEU A 105 4.98 -1.28 10.99
C LEU A 105 5.41 -1.83 9.62
N LEU A 106 4.80 -1.29 8.57
CA LEU A 106 5.15 -1.60 7.19
C LEU A 106 6.18 -0.58 6.72
N ARG A 107 7.18 -1.04 5.98
CA ARG A 107 8.19 -0.20 5.35
C ARG A 107 8.22 -0.49 3.86
N LEU A 108 7.97 0.52 3.06
CA LEU A 108 7.96 0.43 1.60
C LEU A 108 9.08 1.29 1.03
N GLU A 109 10.00 0.65 0.35
CA GLU A 109 11.18 1.26 -0.27
C GLU A 109 11.03 1.17 -1.78
N SER A 110 11.27 2.28 -2.47
CA SER A 110 11.29 2.27 -3.93
C SER A 110 12.40 1.37 -4.47
N GLY A 111 12.12 0.62 -5.51
CA GLY A 111 13.16 -0.13 -6.25
C GLY A 111 14.17 0.79 -6.96
N ARG A 112 13.83 2.06 -7.16
CA ARG A 112 14.69 3.09 -7.75
C ARG A 112 15.05 4.17 -6.76
N GLY A 113 16.22 4.80 -6.96
CA GLY A 113 16.73 5.86 -6.13
C GLY A 113 17.74 6.72 -6.86
N TYR A 114 18.30 7.69 -6.16
CA TYR A 114 19.41 8.49 -6.66
C TYR A 114 20.74 7.81 -6.34
N THR A 115 21.70 7.98 -7.25
CA THR A 115 23.08 7.52 -7.10
C THR A 115 24.04 8.66 -7.34
N GLY A 116 25.12 8.73 -6.58
CA GLY A 116 26.13 9.76 -6.73
C GLY A 116 27.42 9.43 -5.99
N GLU A 117 28.50 10.13 -6.37
CA GLU A 117 29.81 10.02 -5.69
C GLU A 117 29.83 10.83 -4.38
N GLN A 118 28.94 11.83 -4.28
CA GLN A 118 28.81 12.67 -3.08
C GLN A 118 28.32 11.84 -1.89
N SER A 119 28.51 12.36 -0.68
CA SER A 119 27.89 11.80 0.51
C SER A 119 26.36 11.81 0.38
N ARG A 120 25.67 10.93 1.10
CA ARG A 120 24.20 10.81 1.06
C ARG A 120 23.50 12.10 1.46
N THR A 121 24.05 12.82 2.43
CA THR A 121 23.53 14.12 2.85
C THR A 121 23.70 15.17 1.74
N GLU A 122 24.88 15.27 1.14
CA GLU A 122 25.11 16.18 0.02
C GLU A 122 24.23 15.88 -1.20
N MET A 123 23.88 14.60 -1.42
CA MET A 123 22.92 14.23 -2.47
C MET A 123 21.54 14.83 -2.21
N LEU A 124 21.06 14.81 -0.96
CA LEU A 124 19.76 15.39 -0.58
C LEU A 124 19.74 16.92 -0.67
N GLU A 125 20.87 17.57 -0.46
CA GLU A 125 21.03 19.02 -0.52
C GLU A 125 21.33 19.53 -1.94
N HIS A 126 21.57 18.61 -2.88
CA HIS A 126 21.96 18.98 -4.24
C HIS A 126 20.83 19.77 -4.93
N ARG A 127 21.19 20.84 -5.64
CA ARG A 127 20.24 21.74 -6.32
C ARG A 127 19.35 21.03 -7.36
N ASP A 128 19.85 19.96 -7.99
CA ASP A 128 19.13 19.20 -9.01
C ASP A 128 18.37 18.01 -8.40
N PHE A 129 18.31 17.92 -7.05
CA PHE A 129 17.52 16.91 -6.37
C PHE A 129 16.04 17.19 -6.56
N VAL A 130 15.31 16.21 -7.09
CA VAL A 130 13.86 16.30 -7.29
C VAL A 130 13.15 15.53 -6.18
N ASP A 131 12.23 16.21 -5.49
CA ASP A 131 11.41 15.60 -4.45
C ASP A 131 10.51 14.50 -5.03
N VAL A 132 10.11 13.59 -4.16
CA VAL A 132 9.32 12.41 -4.52
C VAL A 132 8.07 12.37 -3.66
N THR A 133 6.95 12.01 -4.28
CA THR A 133 5.69 11.71 -3.61
C THR A 133 5.39 10.22 -3.79
N MET A 134 4.92 9.56 -2.75
CA MET A 134 4.41 8.19 -2.79
C MET A 134 2.89 8.19 -2.79
N ASP A 135 2.28 7.63 -3.82
CA ASP A 135 0.85 7.29 -3.84
C ASP A 135 0.67 5.84 -3.37
N LEU A 136 -0.12 5.64 -2.33
CA LEU A 136 -0.43 4.32 -1.81
C LEU A 136 -1.76 3.82 -2.35
N PHE A 137 -1.72 2.68 -3.01
CA PHE A 137 -2.89 1.96 -3.49
C PHE A 137 -3.13 0.72 -2.65
N VAL A 138 -4.39 0.43 -2.40
CA VAL A 138 -4.84 -0.76 -1.67
C VAL A 138 -5.74 -1.59 -2.56
N LYS A 139 -5.59 -2.90 -2.46
CA LYS A 139 -6.47 -3.89 -3.06
C LYS A 139 -6.93 -4.85 -1.97
N HIS A 140 -8.25 -4.97 -1.83
CA HIS A 140 -8.90 -5.94 -0.95
C HIS A 140 -9.33 -7.15 -1.76
N ARG A 141 -8.83 -8.34 -1.44
CA ARG A 141 -9.17 -9.59 -2.13
C ARG A 141 -8.95 -9.50 -3.65
N GLY A 142 -10.03 -9.73 -4.43
CA GLY A 142 -10.06 -9.64 -5.90
C GLY A 142 -10.50 -8.29 -6.47
N ASP A 143 -10.72 -7.27 -5.62
CA ASP A 143 -11.24 -5.97 -6.02
C ASP A 143 -10.23 -5.16 -6.85
N GLN A 144 -10.65 -3.99 -7.29
CA GLN A 144 -9.78 -3.03 -7.99
C GLN A 144 -8.77 -2.37 -7.03
N TRP A 145 -7.66 -1.91 -7.58
CA TRP A 145 -6.73 -1.05 -6.86
C TRP A 145 -7.36 0.32 -6.62
N ILE A 146 -7.42 0.75 -5.38
CA ILE A 146 -7.97 2.05 -4.98
C ILE A 146 -6.88 2.82 -4.25
N ARG A 147 -6.70 4.09 -4.62
CA ARG A 147 -5.77 4.97 -3.92
C ARG A 147 -6.30 5.26 -2.52
N LEU A 148 -5.48 4.98 -1.51
CA LEU A 148 -5.79 5.26 -0.12
C LEU A 148 -5.27 6.62 0.30
N ASP A 149 -4.00 6.93 0.00
CA ASP A 149 -3.35 8.15 0.46
C ASP A 149 -2.17 8.55 -0.44
N SER A 150 -1.61 9.73 -0.16
CA SER A 150 -0.41 10.26 -0.80
C SER A 150 0.50 10.89 0.25
N VAL A 151 1.78 10.55 0.21
CA VAL A 151 2.78 10.98 1.19
C VAL A 151 3.98 11.61 0.47
N ASP A 152 4.31 12.85 0.81
CA ASP A 152 5.54 13.48 0.35
C ASP A 152 6.73 12.89 1.12
N VAL A 153 7.77 12.52 0.38
CA VAL A 153 8.99 11.95 0.96
C VAL A 153 9.88 13.08 1.46
N THR A 154 10.05 13.17 2.77
CA THR A 154 10.85 14.21 3.41
C THR A 154 12.33 14.09 3.03
N ARG A 155 13.01 15.24 2.78
CA ARG A 155 14.46 15.28 2.52
C ARG A 155 15.26 15.05 3.79
N GLN A 156 15.24 13.84 4.30
CA GLN A 156 16.04 13.42 5.45
C GLN A 156 16.56 11.99 5.24
N LEU A 157 17.74 11.71 5.75
CA LEU A 157 18.22 10.33 5.84
C LEU A 157 17.49 9.62 6.98
N LEU A 158 16.99 8.44 6.68
CA LEU A 158 16.43 7.55 7.71
C LEU A 158 17.58 6.80 8.37
N THR A 159 17.62 6.85 9.69
CA THR A 159 18.46 5.96 10.51
C THR A 159 17.84 4.56 10.51
N GLN A 160 18.69 3.53 10.46
CA GLN A 160 18.24 2.13 10.53
C GLN A 160 17.57 1.81 11.86
#